data_9a91b33b5c9a3d75337807ff30ba487b
#
_entry.id   9a91b33b5c9a3d75337807ff30ba487b
#
_cell.length_a   1.000
_cell.length_b   1.000
_cell.length_c   1.000
_cell.angle_alpha   90.00
_cell.angle_beta   90.00
_cell.angle_gamma   90.00
#
_symmetry.space_group_name_H-M   'P 1'
#
loop_
_entity.id
_entity.type
_entity.pdbx_description
1 polymer ?
#
loop_
_entity_poly.entity_id
_entity_poly.type
_entity_poly.pdbx_seq_one_letter_code
_entity_poly.pdbx_strand_id
1 'polypeptide(L)'
;YKSAYLRYSDDGFYQNTVGERLYTLYGNQIKRSYGFLKDDIFSPDAICFMKANDNNNIDCTFYVHFYYREERLNVELTYKGSHLLEYTNSDLFIYSSLLSLMSHWLGVKAGSLILKTHSIFISERDKERTEKLLDSCRLLKKVDLSLNHDFSSSLKSYREEFSDAINRVITWDIVEVSKRLNNEIEYINNNFTPYTQDLLFILLADRFHSNTEEYKTILDKINNDSIRCFKETVDRTEFNSILEVV
;
A
#
# COMPACT_ATOMS: atom_id res chain seq x y z
N TYR A 1 13.05 1.02 -5.13
CA TYR A 1 11.63 0.69 -5.37
C TYR A 1 11.19 0.89 -6.83
N LYS A 2 11.78 1.83 -7.58
CA LYS A 2 11.57 1.94 -9.03
C LYS A 2 11.87 0.64 -9.80
N SER A 3 12.69 -0.25 -9.25
CA SER A 3 13.19 -1.39 -10.00
C SER A 3 12.27 -2.61 -10.03
N ALA A 4 11.46 -2.87 -9.01
CA ALA A 4 10.63 -4.08 -8.98
C ALA A 4 9.40 -3.95 -9.89
N TYR A 5 8.70 -2.83 -9.85
CA TYR A 5 7.51 -2.61 -10.69
C TYR A 5 7.85 -2.28 -12.15
N LEU A 6 8.93 -1.54 -12.41
CA LEU A 6 9.38 -1.23 -13.78
C LEU A 6 9.98 -2.43 -14.53
N ARG A 7 10.36 -3.51 -13.84
CA ARG A 7 10.88 -4.73 -14.47
C ARG A 7 9.83 -5.56 -15.19
N TYR A 8 8.55 -5.28 -15.00
CA TYR A 8 7.43 -6.07 -15.52
C TYR A 8 6.64 -5.40 -16.65
N SER A 9 7.05 -4.22 -17.12
CA SER A 9 6.43 -3.58 -18.28
C SER A 9 7.48 -3.32 -19.36
N ASP A 10 7.47 -4.11 -20.41
CA ASP A 10 8.33 -3.89 -21.59
C ASP A 10 7.93 -2.63 -22.39
N ASP A 11 6.71 -2.12 -22.17
CA ASP A 11 6.11 -0.98 -22.88
C ASP A 11 5.77 0.22 -21.97
N GLY A 12 6.16 0.19 -20.71
CA GLY A 12 5.86 1.25 -19.74
C GLY A 12 4.44 1.21 -19.15
N PHE A 13 3.61 0.25 -19.55
CA PHE A 13 2.28 0.04 -18.98
C PHE A 13 2.28 -1.15 -18.03
N TYR A 14 1.71 -0.95 -16.84
CA TYR A 14 1.53 -2.04 -15.87
C TYR A 14 0.36 -2.93 -16.31
N GLN A 15 0.69 -4.07 -16.89
CA GLN A 15 -0.29 -5.10 -17.23
C GLN A 15 -0.48 -6.05 -16.05
N ASN A 16 -1.67 -6.64 -15.95
CA ASN A 16 -2.00 -7.63 -14.92
C ASN A 16 -1.81 -7.14 -13.47
N THR A 17 -2.06 -5.86 -13.20
CA THR A 17 -1.99 -5.32 -11.84
C THR A 17 -3.10 -5.88 -10.95
N VAL A 18 -2.89 -5.83 -9.63
CA VAL A 18 -3.95 -6.15 -8.65
C VAL A 18 -5.21 -5.31 -8.91
N GLY A 19 -5.03 -4.01 -9.22
CA GLY A 19 -6.14 -3.11 -9.55
C GLY A 19 -6.91 -3.55 -10.79
N GLU A 20 -6.22 -3.89 -11.87
CA GLU A 20 -6.85 -4.37 -13.09
C GLU A 20 -7.68 -5.64 -12.83
N ARG A 21 -7.14 -6.60 -12.09
CA ARG A 21 -7.84 -7.84 -11.75
C ARG A 21 -9.07 -7.62 -10.89
N LEU A 22 -8.97 -6.74 -9.90
CA LEU A 22 -10.08 -6.44 -9.00
C LEU A 22 -11.20 -5.63 -9.65
N TYR A 23 -10.86 -4.75 -10.60
CA TYR A 23 -11.83 -3.79 -11.13
C TYR A 23 -12.25 -4.02 -12.58
N THR A 24 -11.47 -4.75 -13.38
CA THR A 24 -11.73 -4.87 -14.83
C THR A 24 -11.84 -6.29 -15.34
N LEU A 25 -10.91 -7.17 -15.03
CA LEU A 25 -10.73 -8.47 -15.69
C LEU A 25 -11.95 -9.41 -15.59
N TYR A 26 -12.63 -9.41 -14.45
CA TYR A 26 -13.87 -10.16 -14.19
C TYR A 26 -15.04 -9.25 -13.85
N GLY A 27 -15.05 -8.03 -14.41
CA GLY A 27 -15.89 -6.95 -13.97
C GLY A 27 -15.39 -6.36 -12.64
N ASN A 28 -16.15 -5.43 -12.08
CA ASN A 28 -15.77 -4.84 -10.81
C ASN A 28 -16.07 -5.80 -9.64
N GLN A 29 -15.10 -6.63 -9.30
CA GLN A 29 -15.21 -7.64 -8.24
C GLN A 29 -15.38 -7.00 -6.85
N ILE A 30 -14.75 -5.85 -6.61
CA ILE A 30 -14.90 -5.11 -5.34
C ILE A 30 -16.33 -4.62 -5.16
N LYS A 31 -16.92 -4.03 -6.21
CA LYS A 31 -18.32 -3.62 -6.18
C LYS A 31 -19.26 -4.80 -5.97
N ARG A 32 -19.01 -5.93 -6.59
CA ARG A 32 -19.78 -7.15 -6.42
C ARG A 32 -19.69 -7.68 -4.99
N SER A 33 -18.48 -7.80 -4.44
CA SER A 33 -18.26 -8.24 -3.06
C SER A 33 -18.92 -7.29 -2.05
N TYR A 34 -18.84 -5.98 -2.29
CA TYR A 34 -19.57 -5.00 -1.51
C TYR A 34 -21.10 -5.22 -1.57
N GLY A 35 -21.64 -5.50 -2.77
CA GLY A 35 -23.07 -5.80 -2.94
C GLY A 35 -23.50 -6.99 -2.10
N PHE A 36 -22.79 -8.11 -2.19
CA PHE A 36 -23.11 -9.30 -1.39
C PHE A 36 -23.12 -9.01 0.12
N LEU A 37 -22.10 -8.33 0.65
CA LEU A 37 -22.00 -8.01 2.06
C LEU A 37 -22.99 -6.94 2.50
N LYS A 38 -23.43 -6.07 1.60
CA LYS A 38 -24.46 -5.08 1.88
C LYS A 38 -25.86 -5.72 1.98
N ASP A 39 -26.14 -6.70 1.12
CA ASP A 39 -27.40 -7.43 1.10
C ASP A 39 -27.48 -8.43 2.26
N ASP A 40 -26.38 -9.14 2.54
CA ASP A 40 -26.21 -10.02 3.69
C ASP A 40 -24.77 -9.93 4.19
N ILE A 41 -24.57 -9.32 5.37
CA ILE A 41 -23.24 -9.12 5.97
C ILE A 41 -22.52 -10.46 6.25
N PHE A 42 -23.24 -11.57 6.35
CA PHE A 42 -22.68 -12.91 6.54
C PHE A 42 -22.49 -13.69 5.24
N SER A 43 -22.75 -13.07 4.08
CA SER A 43 -22.60 -13.72 2.78
C SER A 43 -21.19 -14.33 2.61
N PRO A 44 -21.08 -15.60 2.21
CA PRO A 44 -19.80 -16.23 1.88
C PRO A 44 -19.28 -15.87 0.49
N ASP A 45 -20.06 -15.14 -0.32
CA ASP A 45 -19.82 -14.94 -1.75
C ASP A 45 -18.94 -13.70 -2.04
N ALA A 46 -18.50 -12.97 -1.01
CA ALA A 46 -17.67 -11.80 -1.17
C ALA A 46 -16.21 -12.18 -1.48
N ILE A 47 -16.02 -12.89 -2.60
CA ILE A 47 -14.75 -13.40 -3.07
C ILE A 47 -14.35 -12.71 -4.37
N CYS A 48 -13.09 -12.24 -4.42
CA CYS A 48 -12.43 -11.74 -5.63
C CYS A 48 -11.39 -12.73 -6.09
N PHE A 49 -11.48 -13.20 -7.34
CA PHE A 49 -10.52 -14.10 -7.96
C PHE A 49 -9.41 -13.30 -8.64
N MET A 50 -8.17 -13.73 -8.42
CA MET A 50 -6.98 -13.02 -8.92
C MET A 50 -6.32 -13.73 -10.11
N LYS A 51 -6.92 -14.82 -10.61
CA LYS A 51 -6.36 -15.60 -11.71
C LYS A 51 -6.28 -14.76 -12.99
N ALA A 52 -5.10 -14.68 -13.60
CA ALA A 52 -4.96 -14.15 -14.94
C ALA A 52 -5.51 -15.13 -15.99
N ASN A 53 -6.00 -14.60 -17.11
CA ASN A 53 -6.41 -15.39 -18.25
C ASN A 53 -5.26 -16.01 -19.05
N ASP A 54 -4.03 -15.76 -18.62
CA ASP A 54 -2.83 -16.23 -19.30
C ASP A 54 -2.57 -17.70 -18.93
N ASN A 55 -2.61 -18.57 -19.93
CA ASN A 55 -2.50 -20.03 -19.76
C ASN A 55 -1.15 -20.49 -19.22
N ASN A 56 -0.14 -19.64 -19.19
CA ASN A 56 1.24 -20.02 -18.85
C ASN A 56 1.70 -19.56 -17.47
N ASN A 57 1.01 -18.63 -16.82
CA ASN A 57 1.40 -18.12 -15.51
C ASN A 57 0.26 -18.24 -14.50
N ILE A 58 0.51 -18.97 -13.42
CA ILE A 58 -0.36 -18.98 -12.24
C ILE A 58 0.07 -17.81 -11.36
N ASP A 59 -0.86 -16.89 -11.13
CA ASP A 59 -0.62 -15.77 -10.23
C ASP A 59 -0.22 -16.19 -8.83
N CYS A 60 0.53 -15.32 -8.15
CA CYS A 60 0.88 -15.56 -6.76
C CYS A 60 -0.36 -15.58 -5.87
N THR A 61 -1.28 -14.64 -6.07
CA THR A 61 -2.54 -14.55 -5.33
C THR A 61 -3.62 -15.32 -6.06
N PHE A 62 -4.33 -16.21 -5.39
CA PHE A 62 -5.45 -16.96 -5.96
C PHE A 62 -6.77 -16.25 -5.80
N TYR A 63 -7.05 -15.79 -4.56
CA TYR A 63 -8.28 -15.07 -4.25
C TYR A 63 -8.11 -14.19 -3.02
N VAL A 64 -9.05 -13.26 -2.91
CA VAL A 64 -9.26 -12.37 -1.77
C VAL A 64 -10.68 -12.60 -1.28
N HIS A 65 -10.87 -12.95 -0.02
CA HIS A 65 -12.18 -13.22 0.57
C HIS A 65 -12.46 -12.26 1.71
N PHE A 66 -13.51 -11.45 1.57
CA PHE A 66 -14.03 -10.62 2.65
C PHE A 66 -15.11 -11.38 3.41
N TYR A 67 -15.06 -11.37 4.74
CA TYR A 67 -16.05 -12.02 5.56
C TYR A 67 -16.24 -11.33 6.91
N TYR A 68 -17.45 -11.34 7.43
CA TYR A 68 -17.78 -10.72 8.70
C TYR A 68 -17.81 -11.75 9.83
N ARG A 69 -17.02 -11.50 10.88
CA ARG A 69 -16.95 -12.32 12.10
C ARG A 69 -16.58 -11.42 13.28
N GLU A 70 -17.11 -11.73 14.47
CA GLU A 70 -16.78 -11.03 15.71
C GLU A 70 -17.00 -9.52 15.61
N GLU A 71 -18.11 -9.12 15.00
CA GLU A 71 -18.49 -7.72 14.76
C GLU A 71 -17.48 -6.91 13.92
N ARG A 72 -16.66 -7.60 13.12
CA ARG A 72 -15.64 -7.00 12.28
C ARG A 72 -15.64 -7.61 10.88
N LEU A 73 -15.31 -6.80 9.90
CA LEU A 73 -15.01 -7.27 8.58
C LEU A 73 -13.54 -7.71 8.54
N ASN A 74 -13.32 -8.92 8.07
CA ASN A 74 -11.98 -9.49 7.91
C ASN A 74 -11.69 -9.72 6.42
N VAL A 75 -10.42 -9.81 6.05
CA VAL A 75 -9.98 -10.20 4.72
C VAL A 75 -8.98 -11.34 4.80
N GLU A 76 -9.20 -12.36 4.00
CA GLU A 76 -8.29 -13.49 3.84
C GLU A 76 -7.73 -13.52 2.41
N LEU A 77 -6.43 -13.65 2.31
CA LEU A 77 -5.68 -13.76 1.07
C LEU A 77 -5.07 -15.15 0.97
N THR A 78 -5.20 -15.79 -0.18
CA THR A 78 -4.57 -17.08 -0.44
C THR A 78 -3.57 -16.98 -1.58
N TYR A 79 -2.32 -17.38 -1.28
CA TYR A 79 -1.17 -17.30 -2.18
C TYR A 79 -0.57 -18.69 -2.43
N LYS A 80 -0.03 -18.90 -3.65
CA LYS A 80 0.85 -20.04 -3.91
C LYS A 80 2.23 -19.85 -3.27
N GLY A 81 2.74 -18.63 -3.24
CA GLY A 81 4.00 -18.24 -2.63
C GLY A 81 4.20 -16.75 -2.65
N SER A 82 4.97 -16.21 -1.72
CA SER A 82 5.30 -14.80 -1.64
C SER A 82 6.75 -14.58 -1.25
N HIS A 83 7.40 -13.63 -1.90
CA HIS A 83 8.71 -13.13 -1.52
C HIS A 83 8.54 -12.13 -0.37
N LEU A 84 9.11 -12.44 0.80
CA LEU A 84 8.83 -11.70 2.03
C LEU A 84 9.14 -10.21 1.92
N LEU A 85 10.26 -9.84 1.34
CA LEU A 85 10.68 -8.44 1.27
C LEU A 85 10.13 -7.68 0.07
N GLU A 86 9.91 -8.34 -1.08
CA GLU A 86 9.54 -7.64 -2.31
C GLU A 86 8.02 -7.46 -2.44
N TYR A 87 7.24 -8.50 -2.13
CA TYR A 87 5.81 -8.52 -2.43
C TYR A 87 4.92 -8.47 -1.20
N THR A 88 5.27 -9.18 -0.13
CA THR A 88 4.41 -9.29 1.05
C THR A 88 4.05 -7.93 1.64
N ASN A 89 5.00 -7.00 1.72
CA ASN A 89 4.75 -5.66 2.28
C ASN A 89 3.79 -4.85 1.41
N SER A 90 3.96 -4.90 0.08
CA SER A 90 3.06 -4.20 -0.86
C SER A 90 1.65 -4.79 -0.80
N ASP A 91 1.56 -6.11 -0.74
CA ASP A 91 0.27 -6.80 -0.65
C ASP A 91 -0.43 -6.51 0.68
N LEU A 92 0.28 -6.54 1.79
CA LEU A 92 -0.27 -6.16 3.10
C LEU A 92 -0.82 -4.74 3.08
N PHE A 93 -0.11 -3.80 2.47
CA PHE A 93 -0.58 -2.42 2.34
C PHE A 93 -1.84 -2.32 1.48
N ILE A 94 -1.84 -2.92 0.28
CA ILE A 94 -2.97 -2.87 -0.65
C ILE A 94 -4.22 -3.46 0.00
N TYR A 95 -4.11 -4.65 0.57
CA TYR A 95 -5.29 -5.36 1.08
C TYR A 95 -5.76 -4.85 2.45
N SER A 96 -4.88 -4.30 3.29
CA SER A 96 -5.31 -3.61 4.50
C SER A 96 -6.06 -2.31 4.16
N SER A 97 -5.62 -1.59 3.14
CA SER A 97 -6.33 -0.42 2.64
C SER A 97 -7.70 -0.78 2.07
N LEU A 98 -7.79 -1.88 1.30
CA LEU A 98 -9.08 -2.39 0.80
C LEU A 98 -10.00 -2.85 1.93
N LEU A 99 -9.47 -3.51 2.97
CA LEU A 99 -10.24 -3.90 4.15
C LEU A 99 -10.80 -2.68 4.86
N SER A 100 -9.98 -1.67 5.10
CA SER A 100 -10.40 -0.43 5.75
C SER A 100 -11.50 0.27 4.94
N LEU A 101 -11.32 0.37 3.63
CA LEU A 101 -12.27 1.00 2.72
C LEU A 101 -13.61 0.24 2.67
N MET A 102 -13.57 -1.08 2.51
CA MET A 102 -14.77 -1.93 2.50
C MET A 102 -15.53 -1.86 3.82
N SER A 103 -14.81 -1.89 4.96
CA SER A 103 -15.40 -1.76 6.29
C SER A 103 -16.10 -0.42 6.47
N HIS A 104 -15.49 0.66 6.01
CA HIS A 104 -16.10 1.98 6.04
C HIS A 104 -17.40 2.03 5.21
N TRP A 105 -17.40 1.52 3.99
CA TRP A 105 -18.60 1.51 3.13
C TRP A 105 -19.75 0.69 3.70
N LEU A 106 -19.42 -0.37 4.44
CA LEU A 106 -20.42 -1.21 5.11
C LEU A 106 -20.84 -0.67 6.49
N GLY A 107 -20.17 0.38 7.00
CA GLY A 107 -20.43 0.93 8.32
C GLY A 107 -20.04 -0.01 9.48
N VAL A 108 -19.06 -0.89 9.26
CA VAL A 108 -18.58 -1.86 10.24
C VAL A 108 -17.11 -1.62 10.60
N LYS A 109 -16.65 -2.21 11.71
CA LYS A 109 -15.24 -2.11 12.11
C LYS A 109 -14.38 -3.01 11.24
N ALA A 110 -13.18 -2.53 10.86
CA ALA A 110 -12.16 -3.36 10.27
C ALA A 110 -11.64 -4.38 11.29
N GLY A 111 -11.42 -5.59 10.83
CA GLY A 111 -10.90 -6.72 11.61
C GLY A 111 -9.47 -7.07 11.20
N SER A 112 -9.24 -8.35 10.96
CA SER A 112 -7.92 -8.91 10.65
C SER A 112 -7.73 -9.08 9.14
N LEU A 113 -6.49 -8.88 8.70
CA LEU A 113 -5.98 -9.35 7.43
C LEU A 113 -5.24 -10.66 7.68
N ILE A 114 -5.66 -11.73 7.02
CA ILE A 114 -5.09 -13.06 7.15
C ILE A 114 -4.41 -13.43 5.84
N LEU A 115 -3.11 -13.70 5.90
CA LEU A 115 -2.33 -14.16 4.75
C LEU A 115 -2.09 -15.67 4.86
N LYS A 116 -2.68 -16.45 3.95
CA LYS A 116 -2.42 -17.87 3.78
C LYS A 116 -1.47 -18.07 2.60
N THR A 117 -0.29 -18.57 2.86
CA THR A 117 0.68 -18.85 1.80
C THR A 117 1.21 -20.29 1.91
N HIS A 118 1.32 -20.96 0.76
CA HIS A 118 1.93 -22.29 0.70
C HIS A 118 3.46 -22.23 0.84
N SER A 119 4.05 -21.10 0.42
CA SER A 119 5.49 -20.88 0.54
C SER A 119 5.74 -19.40 0.81
N ILE A 120 6.63 -19.11 1.77
CA ILE A 120 7.22 -17.77 1.93
C ILE A 120 8.73 -17.94 1.84
N PHE A 121 9.37 -17.07 1.09
CA PHE A 121 10.81 -17.18 0.86
C PHE A 121 11.50 -15.82 0.79
N ILE A 122 12.79 -15.84 0.98
CA ILE A 122 13.72 -14.72 0.81
C ILE A 122 14.73 -15.19 -0.22
N SER A 123 15.04 -14.36 -1.22
CA SER A 123 16.07 -14.69 -2.21
C SER A 123 17.45 -14.63 -1.55
N GLU A 124 18.39 -15.44 -2.05
CA GLU A 124 19.77 -15.43 -1.54
C GLU A 124 20.42 -14.05 -1.63
N ARG A 125 20.12 -13.29 -2.69
CA ARG A 125 20.60 -11.91 -2.87
C ARG A 125 20.11 -10.94 -1.79
N ASP A 126 19.01 -11.26 -1.10
CA ASP A 126 18.38 -10.39 -0.08
C ASP A 126 18.70 -10.84 1.35
N LYS A 127 19.51 -11.88 1.51
CA LYS A 127 19.83 -12.46 2.83
C LYS A 127 20.46 -11.45 3.77
N GLU A 128 21.52 -10.79 3.34
CA GLU A 128 22.21 -9.78 4.15
C GLU A 128 21.31 -8.61 4.51
N ARG A 129 20.52 -8.11 3.54
CA ARG A 129 19.52 -7.07 3.76
C ARG A 129 18.49 -7.50 4.79
N THR A 130 18.05 -8.76 4.74
CA THR A 130 17.08 -9.31 5.70
C THR A 130 17.64 -9.36 7.11
N GLU A 131 18.89 -9.80 7.27
CA GLU A 131 19.56 -9.86 8.57
C GLU A 131 19.66 -8.45 9.19
N LYS A 132 20.08 -7.45 8.41
CA LYS A 132 20.13 -6.05 8.85
C LYS A 132 18.74 -5.50 9.24
N LEU A 133 17.70 -5.81 8.47
CA LEU A 133 16.32 -5.42 8.78
C LEU A 133 15.83 -6.07 10.08
N LEU A 134 16.11 -7.35 10.30
CA LEU A 134 15.72 -8.05 11.52
C LEU A 134 16.36 -7.43 12.76
N ASP A 135 17.63 -7.06 12.69
CA ASP A 135 18.33 -6.40 13.80
C ASP A 135 17.72 -5.01 14.08
N SER A 136 17.37 -4.28 13.05
CA SER A 136 16.70 -2.98 13.20
C SER A 136 15.28 -3.12 13.75
N CYS A 137 14.50 -4.13 13.30
CA CYS A 137 13.15 -4.37 13.79
C CYS A 137 13.10 -4.77 15.28
N ARG A 138 14.14 -5.37 15.84
CA ARG A 138 14.25 -5.65 17.28
C ARG A 138 14.26 -4.38 18.13
N LEU A 139 14.63 -3.24 17.54
CA LEU A 139 14.64 -1.93 18.19
C LEU A 139 13.31 -1.20 18.05
N LEU A 140 12.43 -1.63 17.14
CA LEU A 140 11.13 -1.00 16.93
C LEU A 140 10.18 -1.36 18.06
N LYS A 141 9.68 -0.35 18.76
CA LYS A 141 8.49 -0.52 19.61
C LYS A 141 7.31 -0.89 18.72
N LYS A 142 6.36 -1.66 19.28
CA LYS A 142 5.10 -1.96 18.61
C LYS A 142 4.46 -0.65 18.13
N VAL A 143 4.38 -0.49 16.81
CA VAL A 143 3.78 0.67 16.18
C VAL A 143 2.31 0.36 15.96
N ASP A 144 1.42 1.19 16.49
CA ASP A 144 0.00 1.12 16.19
C ASP A 144 -0.25 1.82 14.85
N LEU A 145 -0.40 1.02 13.81
CA LEU A 145 -0.75 1.49 12.47
C LEU A 145 -2.27 1.60 12.29
N SER A 146 -3.05 1.65 13.37
CA SER A 146 -4.48 1.90 13.25
C SER A 146 -4.70 3.21 12.50
N LEU A 147 -5.14 3.07 11.27
CA LEU A 147 -5.52 4.18 10.40
C LEU A 147 -6.89 4.69 10.90
N ASN A 148 -6.88 5.60 11.87
CA ASN A 148 -8.07 6.33 12.27
C ASN A 148 -8.43 7.32 11.14
N HIS A 149 -8.92 6.80 10.02
CA HIS A 149 -9.35 7.65 8.93
C HIS A 149 -10.85 7.83 8.95
N ASP A 150 -11.22 9.08 9.01
CA ASP A 150 -12.59 9.49 8.72
C ASP A 150 -12.77 9.48 7.18
N PHE A 151 -13.17 8.33 6.64
CA PHE A 151 -13.60 8.21 5.25
C PHE A 151 -15.02 8.76 5.08
N SER A 152 -15.25 9.99 5.53
CA SER A 152 -16.56 10.65 5.42
C SER A 152 -16.98 10.94 3.97
N SER A 153 -16.05 10.83 3.03
CA SER A 153 -16.30 11.05 1.61
C SER A 153 -16.96 9.86 0.92
N SER A 154 -17.80 10.13 -0.07
CA SER A 154 -18.38 9.08 -0.90
C SER A 154 -17.32 8.30 -1.66
N LEU A 155 -17.58 7.05 -2.05
CA LEU A 155 -16.71 6.21 -2.88
C LEU A 155 -16.22 6.95 -4.15
N LYS A 156 -17.13 7.74 -4.75
CA LYS A 156 -16.82 8.52 -5.96
C LYS A 156 -15.80 9.61 -5.68
N SER A 157 -16.00 10.37 -4.61
CA SER A 157 -15.12 11.43 -4.18
C SER A 157 -13.73 10.90 -3.84
N TYR A 158 -13.63 9.79 -3.12
CA TYR A 158 -12.37 9.15 -2.80
C TYR A 158 -11.62 8.67 -4.06
N ARG A 159 -12.33 8.10 -5.04
CA ARG A 159 -11.73 7.66 -6.31
C ARG A 159 -11.17 8.83 -7.11
N GLU A 160 -11.89 9.94 -7.17
CA GLU A 160 -11.46 11.17 -7.84
C GLU A 160 -10.22 11.72 -7.15
N GLU A 161 -10.25 11.87 -5.84
CA GLU A 161 -9.11 12.34 -5.03
C GLU A 161 -7.87 11.45 -5.19
N PHE A 162 -8.03 10.14 -5.15
CA PHE A 162 -6.92 9.20 -5.31
C PHE A 162 -6.34 9.23 -6.73
N SER A 163 -7.18 9.38 -7.75
CA SER A 163 -6.74 9.56 -9.14
C SER A 163 -5.92 10.84 -9.30
N ASP A 164 -6.34 11.94 -8.70
CA ASP A 164 -5.63 13.21 -8.73
C ASP A 164 -4.29 13.12 -7.99
N ALA A 165 -4.26 12.44 -6.85
CA ALA A 165 -3.05 12.18 -6.10
C ALA A 165 -2.03 11.37 -6.91
N ILE A 166 -2.45 10.30 -7.58
CA ILE A 166 -1.58 9.49 -8.45
C ILE A 166 -1.04 10.33 -9.60
N ASN A 167 -1.89 11.08 -10.29
CA ASN A 167 -1.48 11.94 -11.39
C ASN A 167 -0.44 12.97 -10.92
N ARG A 168 -0.60 13.49 -9.71
CA ARG A 168 0.36 14.42 -9.11
C ARG A 168 1.73 13.77 -8.92
N VAL A 169 1.77 12.58 -8.32
CA VAL A 169 3.02 11.82 -8.08
C VAL A 169 3.77 11.52 -9.39
N ILE A 170 3.04 11.14 -10.44
CA ILE A 170 3.64 10.84 -11.74
C ILE A 170 4.30 12.08 -12.36
N THR A 171 3.75 13.26 -12.13
CA THR A 171 4.24 14.53 -12.71
C THR A 171 5.36 15.18 -11.90
N TRP A 172 5.75 14.64 -10.76
CA TRP A 172 6.82 15.21 -9.95
C TRP A 172 8.19 15.10 -10.63
N ASP A 173 8.72 16.23 -11.06
CA ASP A 173 10.14 16.42 -11.31
C ASP A 173 10.80 16.90 -10.01
N ILE A 174 11.77 16.16 -9.50
CA ILE A 174 12.37 16.39 -8.19
C ILE A 174 13.09 17.73 -8.10
N VAL A 175 13.72 18.17 -9.19
CA VAL A 175 14.46 19.45 -9.24
C VAL A 175 13.48 20.62 -9.16
N GLU A 176 12.39 20.52 -9.90
CA GLU A 176 11.36 21.56 -9.89
C GLU A 176 10.55 21.57 -8.58
N VAL A 177 10.28 20.39 -8.02
CA VAL A 177 9.60 20.28 -6.72
C VAL A 177 10.45 20.82 -5.60
N SER A 178 11.77 20.56 -5.56
CA SER A 178 12.67 21.14 -4.57
C SER A 178 12.64 22.68 -4.56
N LYS A 179 12.64 23.31 -5.74
CA LYS A 179 12.57 24.76 -5.86
C LYS A 179 11.28 25.38 -5.32
N ARG A 180 10.19 24.62 -5.31
CA ARG A 180 8.85 25.09 -4.90
C ARG A 180 8.20 24.19 -3.84
N LEU A 181 9.02 23.56 -3.00
CA LEU A 181 8.56 22.57 -2.03
C LEU A 181 7.42 23.08 -1.13
N ASN A 182 7.54 24.31 -0.63
CA ASN A 182 6.50 24.90 0.21
C ASN A 182 5.16 25.05 -0.52
N ASN A 183 5.18 25.41 -1.80
CA ASN A 183 3.96 25.49 -2.60
C ASN A 183 3.35 24.10 -2.85
N GLU A 184 4.19 23.08 -3.01
CA GLU A 184 3.75 21.69 -3.15
C GLU A 184 3.10 21.18 -1.85
N ILE A 185 3.74 21.44 -0.71
CA ILE A 185 3.20 21.11 0.62
C ILE A 185 1.85 21.81 0.84
N GLU A 186 1.76 23.11 0.54
CA GLU A 186 0.53 23.88 0.67
C GLU A 186 -0.58 23.32 -0.23
N TYR A 187 -0.23 22.97 -1.48
CA TYR A 187 -1.18 22.36 -2.41
C TYR A 187 -1.70 21.03 -1.87
N ILE A 188 -0.84 20.14 -1.35
CA ILE A 188 -1.23 18.86 -0.78
C ILE A 188 -2.19 19.09 0.40
N ASN A 189 -1.86 19.99 1.32
CA ASN A 189 -2.68 20.27 2.50
C ASN A 189 -4.07 20.83 2.16
N ASN A 190 -4.18 21.61 1.09
CA ASN A 190 -5.43 22.27 0.74
C ASN A 190 -6.36 21.45 -0.16
N ASN A 191 -5.85 20.42 -0.84
CA ASN A 191 -6.60 19.73 -1.88
C ASN A 191 -6.89 18.24 -1.57
N PHE A 192 -6.30 17.67 -0.51
CA PHE A 192 -6.46 16.25 -0.20
C PHE A 192 -6.88 16.03 1.25
N THR A 193 -7.53 14.89 1.50
CA THR A 193 -7.88 14.44 2.86
C THR A 193 -6.62 14.06 3.66
N PRO A 194 -6.63 14.10 4.99
CA PRO A 194 -5.45 13.79 5.81
C PRO A 194 -4.77 12.48 5.47
N TYR A 195 -5.54 11.45 5.11
CA TYR A 195 -4.98 10.17 4.67
C TYR A 195 -4.20 10.27 3.37
N THR A 196 -4.81 10.89 2.37
CA THR A 196 -4.16 11.09 1.08
C THR A 196 -2.97 12.02 1.20
N GLN A 197 -3.02 13.02 2.11
CA GLN A 197 -1.89 13.88 2.44
C GLN A 197 -0.71 13.06 2.96
N ASP A 198 -0.93 12.19 3.95
CA ASP A 198 0.12 11.34 4.52
C ASP A 198 0.77 10.42 3.46
N LEU A 199 -0.04 9.81 2.59
CA LEU A 199 0.47 9.03 1.46
C LEU A 199 1.32 9.86 0.50
N LEU A 200 0.86 11.05 0.13
CA LEU A 200 1.58 11.95 -0.76
C LEU A 200 2.88 12.43 -0.13
N PHE A 201 2.89 12.76 1.16
CA PHE A 201 4.12 13.14 1.87
C PHE A 201 5.13 11.99 1.98
N ILE A 202 4.68 10.76 2.20
CA ILE A 202 5.57 9.58 2.16
C ILE A 202 6.20 9.43 0.76
N LEU A 203 5.40 9.49 -0.30
CA LEU A 203 5.87 9.37 -1.68
C LEU A 203 6.77 10.54 -2.08
N LEU A 204 6.49 11.73 -1.57
CA LEU A 204 7.33 12.90 -1.79
C LEU A 204 8.66 12.78 -1.04
N ALA A 205 8.65 12.39 0.23
CA ALA A 205 9.85 12.14 1.02
C ALA A 205 10.76 11.09 0.38
N ASP A 206 10.17 10.05 -0.23
CA ASP A 206 10.90 8.99 -0.92
C ASP A 206 11.68 9.46 -2.17
N ARG A 207 11.41 10.66 -2.64
CA ARG A 207 12.14 11.30 -3.76
C ARG A 207 13.38 12.08 -3.29
N PHE A 208 13.48 12.40 -2.02
CA PHE A 208 14.60 13.13 -1.44
C PHE A 208 15.51 12.20 -0.63
N HIS A 209 16.79 12.57 -0.52
CA HIS A 209 17.70 11.83 0.36
C HIS A 209 17.35 12.08 1.82
N SER A 210 17.42 11.05 2.65
CA SER A 210 17.02 11.06 4.06
C SER A 210 17.73 12.09 4.95
N ASN A 211 18.85 12.68 4.49
CA ASN A 211 19.62 13.69 5.22
C ASN A 211 19.38 15.12 4.77
N THR A 212 18.50 15.35 3.78
CA THR A 212 18.23 16.72 3.28
C THR A 212 17.21 17.44 4.17
N GLU A 213 17.27 18.78 4.17
CA GLU A 213 16.29 19.61 4.88
C GLU A 213 14.87 19.45 4.27
N GLU A 214 14.79 19.24 2.95
CA GLU A 214 13.54 18.96 2.26
C GLU A 214 12.89 17.69 2.79
N TYR A 215 13.66 16.61 2.94
CA TYR A 215 13.18 15.34 3.50
C TYR A 215 12.59 15.56 4.91
N LYS A 216 13.32 16.21 5.80
CA LYS A 216 12.86 16.49 7.16
C LYS A 216 11.60 17.35 7.17
N THR A 217 11.58 18.41 6.35
CA THR A 217 10.41 19.29 6.19
C THR A 217 9.17 18.53 5.77
N ILE A 218 9.31 17.56 4.85
CA ILE A 218 8.20 16.73 4.38
C ILE A 218 7.74 15.77 5.48
N LEU A 219 8.66 15.10 6.17
CA LEU A 219 8.30 14.16 7.24
C LEU A 219 7.50 14.83 8.36
N ASP A 220 7.84 16.09 8.70
CA ASP A 220 7.12 16.86 9.71
C ASP A 220 5.67 17.19 9.31
N LYS A 221 5.30 17.00 8.06
CA LYS A 221 3.92 17.18 7.58
C LYS A 221 3.08 15.90 7.63
N ILE A 222 3.69 14.75 7.89
CA ILE A 222 2.94 13.50 8.07
C ILE A 222 2.20 13.56 9.40
N ASN A 223 0.87 13.52 9.33
CA ASN A 223 -0.02 13.64 10.49
C ASN A 223 0.01 12.40 11.39
N ASN A 224 0.26 11.22 10.82
CA ASN A 224 0.33 9.98 11.57
C ASN A 224 1.76 9.74 12.09
N ASP A 225 1.98 9.97 13.38
CA ASP A 225 3.28 9.78 14.03
C ASP A 225 3.86 8.38 13.86
N SER A 226 3.02 7.36 13.84
CA SER A 226 3.45 5.97 13.65
C SER A 226 4.02 5.74 12.25
N ILE A 227 3.37 6.30 11.24
CA ILE A 227 3.82 6.24 9.84
C ILE A 227 5.12 7.02 9.68
N ARG A 228 5.19 8.22 10.28
CA ARG A 228 6.41 9.05 10.25
C ARG A 228 7.60 8.34 10.89
N CYS A 229 7.44 7.79 12.09
CA CYS A 229 8.50 7.05 12.77
C CYS A 229 8.93 5.79 11.99
N PHE A 230 7.99 5.09 11.35
CA PHE A 230 8.31 3.94 10.50
C PHE A 230 9.17 4.35 9.30
N LYS A 231 8.79 5.41 8.59
CA LYS A 231 9.54 5.93 7.44
C LYS A 231 10.96 6.34 7.83
N GLU A 232 11.12 7.11 8.91
CA GLU A 232 12.43 7.51 9.43
C GLU A 232 13.33 6.30 9.76
N THR A 233 12.74 5.25 10.34
CA THR A 233 13.50 4.04 10.72
C THR A 233 13.97 3.27 9.50
N VAL A 234 13.11 3.09 8.51
CA VAL A 234 13.43 2.39 7.25
C VAL A 234 14.55 3.12 6.51
N ASP A 235 14.44 4.44 6.38
CA ASP A 235 15.43 5.22 5.64
C ASP A 235 16.79 5.25 6.32
N ARG A 236 16.86 5.33 7.66
CA ARG A 236 18.13 5.22 8.40
C ARG A 236 18.79 3.87 8.18
N THR A 237 18.02 2.80 8.11
CA THR A 237 18.54 1.44 7.91
C THR A 237 19.08 1.26 6.49
N GLU A 238 18.38 1.76 5.47
CA GLU A 238 18.84 1.71 4.09
C GLU A 238 20.10 2.57 3.87
N PHE A 239 20.15 3.76 4.46
CA PHE A 239 21.30 4.67 4.35
C PHE A 239 22.56 4.08 4.97
N ASN A 240 22.47 3.51 6.16
CA ASN A 240 23.61 2.88 6.82
C ASN A 240 24.15 1.68 6.01
N SER A 241 23.28 0.94 5.33
CA SER A 241 23.69 -0.19 4.48
C SER A 241 24.44 0.24 3.22
N ILE A 242 24.22 1.46 2.71
CA ILE A 242 24.92 2.01 1.54
C ILE A 242 26.31 2.54 1.93
N LEU A 243 26.44 3.14 3.10
CA LEU A 243 27.74 3.68 3.58
C LEU A 243 28.75 2.59 3.95
N GLU A 244 28.30 1.39 4.29
CA GLU A 244 29.20 0.26 4.59
C GLU A 244 29.74 -0.45 3.32
N VAL A 245 29.21 -0.12 2.14
CA VAL A 245 29.62 -0.72 0.84
C VAL A 245 30.54 0.22 0.04
N VAL A 246 30.78 1.44 0.49
CA VAL A 246 31.70 2.43 -0.08
C VAL A 246 32.95 2.52 0.77
#